data_f2a0f0e22b3289a8c5794933afa00821
#
_entry.id   f2a0f0e22b3289a8c5794933afa00821
#
_cell.length_a   1.000
_cell.length_b   1.000
_cell.length_c   1.000
_cell.angle_alpha   90.00
_cell.angle_beta   90.00
_cell.angle_gamma   90.00
#
_symmetry.space_group_name_H-M   'P 1'
#
loop_
_entity.id
_entity.type
_entity.pdbx_description
1 polymer ?
#
loop_
_entity_poly.entity_id
_entity_poly.type
_entity_poly.pdbx_seq_one_letter_code
_entity_poly.pdbx_strand_id
1 'polypeptide(L)'
;MEVHYIVQEAIIKTIPKKKKCEQAKWLSKQALQIALKRREVKDKGEKKRYTQLNAEFQRIERRDKKAFLSDQCKEIKENNRVGKTRDLIKKIRETKVTFHAKMGTIKDKNGMDITEAEDIKKRWQEYTEELYKKDLHDPDNHDGVITHIEPDILKCEVKWALGSITMNKASGGDGIPVELFQILKDDAVKVLHSIRQQTWKTQQWPQDWKRSVFIRVQKKGNAEECSNYHTIALISHTSKVMIKILQARLHQYVDCELPDVQAGFRKGRGTRNQIANICWVIENAREFQKNIYFCFIDYAKAFDCADHNKLWKILEEMGIPDHLTRPLRNLYAGQQATVRTGHGTIDWFQIGKGVHQGCILSPCLFNLYAEYIMRNAGMDEAQAGIKIAGRNINNLRYADDTMLMTESEELKSLFNDNTIV
;
A
#
# COMPACT_ATOMS: atom_id res chain seq x y z
N MET A 1 15.71 9.68 19.11
CA MET A 1 14.45 10.08 19.82
C MET A 1 14.33 11.60 19.94
N GLU A 2 15.37 12.30 20.35
CA GLU A 2 15.33 13.75 20.67
C GLU A 2 14.94 14.64 19.46
N VAL A 3 15.54 14.43 18.30
CA VAL A 3 15.24 15.21 17.07
C VAL A 3 13.78 15.06 16.62
N HIS A 4 13.23 13.86 16.72
CA HIS A 4 11.84 13.60 16.36
C HIS A 4 10.86 14.37 17.25
N TYR A 5 11.12 14.36 18.57
CA TYR A 5 10.31 15.06 19.55
C TYR A 5 10.34 16.59 19.33
N ILE A 6 11.53 17.15 19.10
CA ILE A 6 11.71 18.58 18.82
C ILE A 6 10.96 18.98 17.55
N VAL A 7 11.04 18.19 16.49
CA VAL A 7 10.34 18.46 15.23
C VAL A 7 8.82 18.37 15.41
N GLN A 8 8.30 17.39 16.13
CA GLN A 8 6.88 17.29 16.43
C GLN A 8 6.39 18.49 17.27
N GLU A 9 7.12 18.86 18.30
CA GLU A 9 6.77 19.99 19.15
C GLU A 9 6.74 21.31 18.35
N ALA A 10 7.74 21.53 17.50
CA ALA A 10 7.79 22.67 16.61
C ALA A 10 6.60 22.70 15.62
N ILE A 11 6.23 21.55 15.05
CA ILE A 11 5.05 21.42 14.17
C ILE A 11 3.76 21.77 14.91
N ILE A 12 3.58 21.24 16.12
CA ILE A 12 2.37 21.50 16.92
C ILE A 12 2.26 22.98 17.28
N LYS A 13 3.40 23.64 17.58
CA LYS A 13 3.44 25.06 17.97
C LYS A 13 3.29 26.03 16.79
N THR A 14 3.86 25.69 15.63
CA THR A 14 3.97 26.66 14.51
C THR A 14 2.94 26.43 13.39
N ILE A 15 2.45 25.20 13.18
CA ILE A 15 1.49 24.93 12.12
C ILE A 15 0.07 24.89 12.68
N PRO A 16 -0.78 25.89 12.36
CA PRO A 16 -2.15 25.90 12.85
C PRO A 16 -2.92 24.71 12.27
N LYS A 17 -3.53 23.91 13.14
CA LYS A 17 -4.42 22.83 12.71
C LYS A 17 -5.60 23.44 11.95
N LYS A 18 -5.76 23.05 10.69
CA LYS A 18 -6.96 23.41 9.91
C LYS A 18 -8.19 22.91 10.67
N LYS A 19 -9.01 23.81 11.17
CA LYS A 19 -10.29 23.42 11.81
C LYS A 19 -11.06 22.58 10.79
N LYS A 20 -11.47 21.36 11.18
CA LYS A 20 -12.38 20.55 10.37
C LYS A 20 -13.62 21.42 10.09
N CYS A 21 -13.88 21.66 8.81
CA CYS A 21 -15.12 22.31 8.42
C CYS A 21 -16.26 21.32 8.68
N GLU A 22 -16.94 21.44 9.79
CA GLU A 22 -18.11 20.60 10.15
C GLU A 22 -19.32 20.89 9.25
N GLN A 23 -19.19 21.88 8.37
CA GLN A 23 -20.28 22.36 7.53
C GLN A 23 -20.16 21.76 6.13
N ALA A 24 -21.32 21.41 5.55
CA ALA A 24 -21.39 20.91 4.19
C ALA A 24 -20.82 21.96 3.22
N LYS A 25 -19.83 21.57 2.38
CA LYS A 25 -19.11 22.45 1.44
C LYS A 25 -20.00 23.24 0.47
N TRP A 26 -21.26 22.85 0.36
CA TRP A 26 -22.23 23.43 -0.57
C TRP A 26 -23.20 24.43 0.07
N LEU A 27 -23.12 24.66 1.40
CA LEU A 27 -23.96 25.65 2.07
C LEU A 27 -23.39 27.06 1.94
N SER A 28 -24.23 28.00 1.48
CA SER A 28 -23.88 29.43 1.42
C SER A 28 -23.83 30.06 2.81
N LYS A 29 -23.13 31.20 2.92
CA LYS A 29 -23.12 32.01 4.15
C LYS A 29 -24.53 32.39 4.61
N GLN A 30 -25.45 32.65 3.65
CA GLN A 30 -26.87 32.97 3.92
C GLN A 30 -27.59 31.78 4.59
N ALA A 31 -27.41 30.56 4.07
CA ALA A 31 -27.95 29.35 4.66
C ALA A 31 -27.49 29.15 6.11
N LEU A 32 -26.19 29.42 6.36
CA LEU A 32 -25.60 29.29 7.69
C LEU A 32 -26.19 30.32 8.69
N GLN A 33 -26.37 31.55 8.27
CA GLN A 33 -27.00 32.59 9.11
C GLN A 33 -28.44 32.19 9.50
N ILE A 34 -29.22 31.67 8.55
CA ILE A 34 -30.58 31.22 8.82
C ILE A 34 -30.58 30.00 9.73
N ALA A 35 -29.63 29.09 9.58
CA ALA A 35 -29.46 27.94 10.47
C ALA A 35 -29.19 28.37 11.92
N LEU A 36 -28.34 29.39 12.12
CA LEU A 36 -28.11 29.96 13.46
C LEU A 36 -29.38 30.60 14.05
N LYS A 37 -30.02 31.47 13.30
CA LYS A 37 -31.31 32.08 13.72
C LYS A 37 -32.37 31.03 14.06
N ARG A 38 -32.42 29.95 13.29
CA ARG A 38 -33.33 28.83 13.54
C ARG A 38 -33.07 28.12 14.88
N ARG A 39 -31.77 27.97 15.26
CA ARG A 39 -31.38 27.41 16.57
C ARG A 39 -31.86 28.33 17.71
N GLU A 40 -31.53 29.63 17.62
CA GLU A 40 -31.92 30.60 18.64
C GLU A 40 -33.43 30.64 18.87
N VAL A 41 -34.23 30.61 17.78
CA VAL A 41 -35.69 30.62 17.84
C VAL A 41 -36.25 29.29 18.40
N LYS A 42 -35.56 28.17 18.11
CA LYS A 42 -35.89 26.87 18.70
C LYS A 42 -35.72 26.88 20.22
N ASP A 43 -34.61 27.45 20.69
CA ASP A 43 -34.25 27.51 22.11
C ASP A 43 -35.21 28.45 22.87
N LYS A 44 -35.79 29.46 22.19
CA LYS A 44 -36.80 30.37 22.72
C LYS A 44 -38.26 29.81 22.66
N GLY A 45 -38.46 28.62 22.06
CA GLY A 45 -39.78 27.98 21.99
C GLY A 45 -40.77 28.59 20.99
N GLU A 46 -40.36 29.50 20.10
CA GLU A 46 -41.24 30.24 19.15
C GLU A 46 -41.59 29.35 17.92
N LYS A 47 -42.54 28.45 18.07
CA LYS A 47 -42.92 27.46 17.05
C LYS A 47 -43.26 28.02 15.68
N LYS A 48 -44.05 29.10 15.59
CA LYS A 48 -44.46 29.72 14.29
C LYS A 48 -43.24 30.25 13.52
N ARG A 49 -42.35 30.97 14.21
CA ARG A 49 -41.16 31.57 13.63
C ARG A 49 -40.11 30.51 13.23
N TYR A 50 -40.02 29.44 14.03
CA TYR A 50 -39.18 28.27 13.69
C TYR A 50 -39.64 27.60 12.39
N THR A 51 -40.94 27.41 12.18
CA THR A 51 -41.49 26.81 10.94
C THR A 51 -41.17 27.66 9.72
N GLN A 52 -41.29 28.99 9.81
CA GLN A 52 -40.97 29.92 8.73
C GLN A 52 -39.48 29.86 8.38
N LEU A 53 -38.59 29.97 9.38
CA LEU A 53 -37.12 29.90 9.17
C LEU A 53 -36.70 28.53 8.66
N ASN A 54 -37.37 27.46 9.04
CA ASN A 54 -37.09 26.11 8.53
C ASN A 54 -37.46 25.97 7.04
N ALA A 55 -38.60 26.50 6.62
CA ALA A 55 -39.03 26.53 5.22
C ALA A 55 -38.06 27.36 4.36
N GLU A 56 -37.65 28.54 4.88
CA GLU A 56 -36.65 29.39 4.21
C GLU A 56 -35.28 28.70 4.08
N PHE A 57 -34.81 28.07 5.16
CA PHE A 57 -33.57 27.29 5.17
C PHE A 57 -33.59 26.18 4.10
N GLN A 58 -34.66 25.37 4.07
CA GLN A 58 -34.80 24.30 3.08
C GLN A 58 -34.81 24.80 1.64
N ARG A 59 -35.45 25.97 1.39
CA ARG A 59 -35.46 26.59 0.06
C ARG A 59 -34.07 27.00 -0.38
N ILE A 60 -33.31 27.65 0.51
CA ILE A 60 -31.92 28.08 0.22
C ILE A 60 -31.01 26.86 0.10
N GLU A 61 -31.13 25.88 0.97
CA GLU A 61 -30.40 24.62 0.93
C GLU A 61 -30.54 23.91 -0.41
N ARG A 62 -31.76 23.78 -0.94
CA ARG A 62 -32.00 23.16 -2.24
C ARG A 62 -31.39 23.97 -3.38
N ARG A 63 -31.46 25.30 -3.34
CA ARG A 63 -30.85 26.18 -4.32
C ARG A 63 -29.32 26.03 -4.31
N ASP A 64 -28.70 26.10 -3.16
CA ASP A 64 -27.26 26.03 -2.97
C ASP A 64 -26.73 24.65 -3.39
N LYS A 65 -27.42 23.57 -3.04
CA LYS A 65 -27.09 22.21 -3.47
C LYS A 65 -27.19 22.04 -4.99
N LYS A 66 -28.22 22.61 -5.63
CA LYS A 66 -28.36 22.60 -7.09
C LYS A 66 -27.24 23.36 -7.79
N ALA A 67 -26.89 24.53 -7.28
CA ALA A 67 -25.76 25.33 -7.80
C ALA A 67 -24.42 24.57 -7.67
N PHE A 68 -24.14 24.02 -6.50
CA PHE A 68 -22.94 23.21 -6.24
C PHE A 68 -22.84 22.01 -7.21
N LEU A 69 -23.93 21.24 -7.37
CA LEU A 69 -23.93 20.10 -8.29
C LEU A 69 -23.75 20.53 -9.75
N SER A 70 -24.35 21.67 -10.15
CA SER A 70 -24.15 22.23 -11.49
C SER A 70 -22.68 22.56 -11.77
N ASP A 71 -21.99 23.17 -10.78
CA ASP A 71 -20.58 23.51 -10.93
C ASP A 71 -19.68 22.25 -10.94
N GLN A 72 -20.02 21.23 -10.14
CA GLN A 72 -19.34 19.93 -10.21
C GLN A 72 -19.50 19.30 -11.62
N CYS A 73 -20.70 19.35 -12.19
CA CYS A 73 -20.95 18.83 -13.54
C CYS A 73 -20.17 19.60 -14.63
N LYS A 74 -20.03 20.93 -14.49
CA LYS A 74 -19.21 21.74 -15.40
C LYS A 74 -17.75 21.33 -15.34
N GLU A 75 -17.19 21.15 -14.15
CA GLU A 75 -15.81 20.72 -13.93
C GLU A 75 -15.55 19.31 -14.48
N ILE A 76 -16.50 18.37 -14.29
CA ILE A 76 -16.45 17.03 -14.86
C ILE A 76 -16.41 17.07 -16.39
N LYS A 77 -17.28 17.89 -17.00
CA LYS A 77 -17.32 18.08 -18.46
C LYS A 77 -16.00 18.65 -18.99
N GLU A 78 -15.43 19.64 -18.31
CA GLU A 78 -14.15 20.25 -18.70
C GLU A 78 -12.99 19.26 -18.58
N ASN A 79 -12.89 18.51 -17.49
CA ASN A 79 -11.87 17.47 -17.31
C ASN A 79 -11.97 16.39 -18.40
N ASN A 80 -13.19 16.03 -18.81
CA ASN A 80 -13.40 15.10 -19.93
C ASN A 80 -12.94 15.71 -21.26
N ARG A 81 -13.28 16.97 -21.54
CA ARG A 81 -12.91 17.69 -22.77
C ARG A 81 -11.38 17.80 -22.91
N VAL A 82 -10.67 18.05 -21.80
CA VAL A 82 -9.20 18.22 -21.77
C VAL A 82 -8.47 16.87 -21.66
N GLY A 83 -9.19 15.73 -21.59
CA GLY A 83 -8.59 14.39 -21.50
C GLY A 83 -7.94 14.07 -20.16
N LYS A 84 -8.22 14.84 -19.11
CA LYS A 84 -7.71 14.61 -17.74
C LYS A 84 -8.46 13.46 -17.04
N THR A 85 -8.30 12.25 -17.54
CA THR A 85 -9.05 11.06 -17.12
C THR A 85 -8.94 10.79 -15.62
N ARG A 86 -7.77 11.03 -15.00
CA ARG A 86 -7.55 10.81 -13.58
C ARG A 86 -8.36 11.80 -12.72
N ASP A 87 -8.34 13.07 -13.09
CA ASP A 87 -9.08 14.13 -12.39
C ASP A 87 -10.59 13.97 -12.60
N LEU A 88 -10.99 13.56 -13.78
CA LEU A 88 -12.38 13.19 -14.11
C LEU A 88 -12.90 12.08 -13.21
N ILE A 89 -12.17 10.95 -13.11
CA ILE A 89 -12.58 9.80 -12.28
C ILE A 89 -12.59 10.18 -10.81
N LYS A 90 -11.59 10.94 -10.33
CA LYS A 90 -11.54 11.45 -8.96
C LYS A 90 -12.77 12.29 -8.65
N LYS A 91 -13.12 13.22 -9.52
CA LYS A 91 -14.26 14.12 -9.34
C LYS A 91 -15.60 13.38 -9.36
N ILE A 92 -15.77 12.41 -10.26
CA ILE A 92 -16.94 11.54 -10.29
C ILE A 92 -17.08 10.76 -8.98
N ARG A 93 -15.98 10.23 -8.44
CA ARG A 93 -15.97 9.53 -7.15
C ARG A 93 -16.32 10.44 -5.98
N GLU A 94 -15.81 11.68 -5.97
CA GLU A 94 -16.15 12.70 -4.97
C GLU A 94 -17.63 13.13 -5.03
N THR A 95 -18.22 13.12 -6.22
CA THR A 95 -19.64 13.50 -6.46
C THR A 95 -20.58 12.35 -6.16
N LYS A 96 -20.17 11.10 -6.45
CA LYS A 96 -20.81 9.91 -5.92
C LYS A 96 -20.50 9.84 -4.43
N VAL A 97 -21.23 10.59 -3.63
CA VAL A 97 -21.32 10.34 -2.18
C VAL A 97 -22.04 9.00 -2.05
N THR A 98 -21.32 7.92 -2.27
CA THR A 98 -21.67 6.67 -1.64
C THR A 98 -21.59 6.96 -0.14
N PHE A 99 -22.72 6.94 0.49
CA PHE A 99 -22.83 6.80 1.92
C PHE A 99 -22.00 5.56 2.27
N HIS A 100 -20.74 5.79 2.63
CA HIS A 100 -19.98 4.80 3.35
C HIS A 100 -20.69 4.75 4.69
N ALA A 101 -21.61 3.82 4.85
CA ALA A 101 -22.05 3.42 6.16
C ALA A 101 -20.79 3.37 7.00
N LYS A 102 -20.69 4.14 8.07
CA LYS A 102 -19.68 3.90 9.09
C LYS A 102 -19.76 2.40 9.27
N MET A 103 -18.63 1.69 9.07
CA MET A 103 -18.61 0.24 9.24
C MET A 103 -19.11 -0.04 10.66
N GLY A 104 -20.40 -0.22 10.78
CA GLY A 104 -21.07 -0.44 12.04
C GLY A 104 -21.00 -1.88 12.50
N THR A 105 -20.65 -2.81 11.59
CA THR A 105 -20.75 -4.23 11.88
C THR A 105 -19.62 -4.96 11.19
N ILE A 106 -18.92 -5.85 11.91
CA ILE A 106 -17.99 -6.85 11.35
C ILE A 106 -18.34 -8.21 11.96
N LYS A 107 -17.93 -9.29 11.30
CA LYS A 107 -18.13 -10.66 11.78
C LYS A 107 -16.99 -11.11 12.68
N ASP A 108 -17.32 -11.81 13.74
CA ASP A 108 -16.37 -12.54 14.57
C ASP A 108 -15.86 -13.81 13.86
N LYS A 109 -15.05 -14.64 14.54
CA LYS A 109 -14.55 -15.91 14.02
C LYS A 109 -15.66 -16.94 13.75
N ASN A 110 -16.82 -16.80 14.40
CA ASN A 110 -17.96 -17.71 14.30
C ASN A 110 -19.03 -17.21 13.30
N GLY A 111 -18.77 -16.07 12.64
CA GLY A 111 -19.71 -15.45 11.70
C GLY A 111 -20.79 -14.58 12.35
N MET A 112 -20.72 -14.31 13.67
CA MET A 112 -21.65 -13.45 14.39
C MET A 112 -21.31 -11.99 14.21
N ASP A 113 -22.32 -11.16 14.10
CA ASP A 113 -22.18 -9.73 13.89
C ASP A 113 -21.75 -8.99 15.18
N ILE A 114 -20.67 -8.22 15.07
CA ILE A 114 -20.11 -7.37 16.12
C ILE A 114 -20.38 -5.91 15.76
N THR A 115 -21.01 -5.17 16.68
CA THR A 115 -21.37 -3.75 16.51
C THR A 115 -20.64 -2.82 17.45
N GLU A 116 -20.21 -3.32 18.61
CA GLU A 116 -19.54 -2.52 19.63
C GLU A 116 -18.12 -2.11 19.21
N ALA A 117 -17.76 -0.85 19.43
CA ALA A 117 -16.49 -0.26 18.97
C ALA A 117 -15.26 -0.99 19.50
N GLU A 118 -15.28 -1.41 20.76
CA GLU A 118 -14.15 -2.10 21.39
C GLU A 118 -14.02 -3.53 20.89
N ASP A 119 -15.12 -4.23 20.69
CA ASP A 119 -15.13 -5.58 20.12
C ASP A 119 -14.66 -5.58 18.67
N ILE A 120 -15.04 -4.56 17.89
CA ILE A 120 -14.54 -4.34 16.53
C ILE A 120 -13.01 -4.15 16.53
N LYS A 121 -12.47 -3.34 17.45
CA LYS A 121 -11.02 -3.17 17.57
C LYS A 121 -10.34 -4.49 17.96
N LYS A 122 -10.89 -5.20 18.97
CA LYS A 122 -10.38 -6.49 19.40
C LYS A 122 -10.36 -7.51 18.27
N ARG A 123 -11.43 -7.60 17.49
CA ARG A 123 -11.50 -8.50 16.32
C ARG A 123 -10.43 -8.18 15.27
N TRP A 124 -10.20 -6.90 14.99
CA TRP A 124 -9.12 -6.47 14.09
C TRP A 124 -7.75 -6.81 14.65
N GLN A 125 -7.53 -6.65 15.95
CA GLN A 125 -6.27 -7.03 16.60
C GLN A 125 -6.02 -8.53 16.48
N GLU A 126 -6.97 -9.36 16.87
CA GLU A 126 -6.89 -10.82 16.74
C GLU A 126 -6.58 -11.27 15.31
N TYR A 127 -7.27 -10.69 14.33
CA TYR A 127 -7.10 -11.03 12.93
C TYR A 127 -5.70 -10.64 12.41
N THR A 128 -5.23 -9.45 12.74
CA THR A 128 -3.92 -8.98 12.24
C THR A 128 -2.76 -9.65 12.97
N GLU A 129 -2.87 -9.91 14.26
CA GLU A 129 -1.87 -10.68 15.01
C GLU A 129 -1.73 -12.09 14.47
N GLU A 130 -2.84 -12.76 14.16
CA GLU A 130 -2.83 -14.10 13.55
C GLU A 130 -2.23 -14.07 12.14
N LEU A 131 -2.60 -13.10 11.32
CA LEU A 131 -2.11 -12.95 9.94
C LEU A 131 -0.59 -12.76 9.89
N TYR A 132 -0.02 -11.94 10.78
CA TYR A 132 1.40 -11.56 10.79
C TYR A 132 2.24 -12.31 11.83
N LYS A 133 1.68 -13.35 12.48
CA LYS A 133 2.39 -14.16 13.46
C LYS A 133 3.56 -14.89 12.79
N LYS A 134 4.72 -14.87 13.44
CA LYS A 134 5.90 -15.65 13.01
C LYS A 134 5.59 -17.15 13.13
N ASP A 135 5.95 -17.92 12.10
CA ASP A 135 5.88 -19.37 12.16
C ASP A 135 6.94 -19.90 13.14
N LEU A 136 6.56 -20.89 13.97
CA LEU A 136 7.30 -21.29 15.18
C LEU A 136 8.63 -22.03 14.95
N HIS A 137 9.09 -22.19 13.70
CA HIS A 137 10.24 -23.03 13.37
C HIS A 137 11.40 -22.25 12.75
N ASP A 138 11.97 -21.29 13.51
CA ASP A 138 13.21 -20.69 13.01
C ASP A 138 14.17 -20.18 14.07
N PRO A 139 15.36 -20.79 14.19
CA PRO A 139 16.43 -20.26 15.04
C PRO A 139 17.09 -19.08 14.33
N ASP A 140 16.71 -17.85 14.67
CA ASP A 140 17.44 -16.64 14.33
C ASP A 140 18.80 -16.65 15.05
N ASN A 141 19.85 -17.12 14.41
CA ASN A 141 21.21 -16.83 14.83
C ASN A 141 22.14 -16.74 13.62
N HIS A 142 22.32 -15.55 13.13
CA HIS A 142 23.46 -15.19 12.28
C HIS A 142 24.17 -13.97 12.87
N ASP A 143 25.01 -14.21 13.86
CA ASP A 143 26.02 -13.27 14.34
C ASP A 143 27.25 -13.29 13.40
N GLY A 144 27.04 -12.97 12.14
CA GLY A 144 28.11 -12.81 11.16
C GLY A 144 28.88 -11.52 11.43
N VAL A 145 30.22 -11.61 11.57
CA VAL A 145 31.12 -10.47 11.66
C VAL A 145 31.04 -9.63 10.37
N ILE A 146 30.87 -8.32 10.51
CA ILE A 146 30.85 -7.39 9.38
C ILE A 146 32.23 -7.31 8.77
N THR A 147 32.45 -7.92 7.61
CA THR A 147 33.76 -7.92 6.95
C THR A 147 33.93 -6.77 5.95
N HIS A 148 32.90 -6.26 5.33
CA HIS A 148 32.96 -5.10 4.43
C HIS A 148 31.65 -4.29 4.48
N ILE A 149 31.76 -3.01 4.89
CA ILE A 149 30.70 -2.02 4.75
C ILE A 149 31.00 -1.26 3.45
N GLU A 150 30.28 -1.58 2.38
CA GLU A 150 30.38 -0.85 1.12
C GLU A 150 29.62 0.47 1.12
N PRO A 151 29.77 1.30 0.06
CA PRO A 151 30.14 2.69 0.26
C PRO A 151 29.15 3.41 1.16
N ASP A 152 29.67 4.35 1.94
CA ASP A 152 28.88 5.25 2.79
C ASP A 152 27.69 5.84 2.00
N ILE A 153 26.61 6.15 2.71
CA ILE A 153 25.48 6.86 2.11
C ILE A 153 25.88 8.29 1.80
N LEU A 154 25.74 8.68 0.54
CA LEU A 154 26.11 10.00 0.07
C LEU A 154 24.98 11.04 0.28
N LYS A 155 25.36 12.32 0.50
CA LYS A 155 24.38 13.42 0.60
C LYS A 155 23.53 13.55 -0.67
N CYS A 156 24.08 13.28 -1.85
CA CYS A 156 23.36 13.32 -3.12
C CYS A 156 22.29 12.24 -3.19
N GLU A 157 22.52 11.02 -2.64
CA GLU A 157 21.50 9.97 -2.54
C GLU A 157 20.34 10.39 -1.63
N VAL A 158 20.65 11.01 -0.49
CA VAL A 158 19.61 11.54 0.43
C VAL A 158 18.79 12.63 -0.25
N LYS A 159 19.44 13.56 -0.95
CA LYS A 159 18.77 14.64 -1.69
C LYS A 159 17.88 14.08 -2.80
N TRP A 160 18.40 13.15 -3.58
CA TRP A 160 17.64 12.43 -4.62
C TRP A 160 16.44 11.67 -4.05
N ALA A 161 16.66 10.87 -3.01
CA ALA A 161 15.61 10.08 -2.39
C ALA A 161 14.49 10.98 -1.82
N LEU A 162 14.86 12.06 -1.14
CA LEU A 162 13.92 13.04 -0.60
C LEU A 162 13.10 13.71 -1.72
N GLY A 163 13.74 14.11 -2.82
CA GLY A 163 13.08 14.70 -3.99
C GLY A 163 12.15 13.72 -4.73
N SER A 164 12.40 12.41 -4.59
CA SER A 164 11.58 11.37 -5.23
C SER A 164 10.30 11.01 -4.45
N ILE A 165 10.17 11.46 -3.19
CA ILE A 165 8.97 11.19 -2.39
C ILE A 165 7.85 12.13 -2.84
N THR A 166 6.72 11.56 -3.20
CA THR A 166 5.54 12.30 -3.68
C THR A 166 4.89 13.11 -2.56
N MET A 167 4.59 14.38 -2.85
CA MET A 167 3.85 15.29 -1.96
C MET A 167 2.38 14.87 -1.76
N ASN A 168 1.75 15.49 -0.77
CA ASN A 168 0.33 15.26 -0.44
C ASN A 168 0.01 13.78 -0.13
N LYS A 169 0.96 13.07 0.47
CA LYS A 169 0.78 11.71 0.98
C LYS A 169 0.57 11.73 2.49
N ALA A 170 -0.19 10.75 2.96
CA ALA A 170 -0.38 10.56 4.39
C ALA A 170 0.96 10.32 5.10
N SER A 171 1.16 11.00 6.24
CA SER A 171 2.29 10.75 7.13
C SER A 171 2.19 9.36 7.78
N GLY A 172 3.33 8.83 8.20
CA GLY A 172 3.39 7.63 9.03
C GLY A 172 2.87 7.86 10.45
N GLY A 173 3.24 6.96 11.36
CA GLY A 173 2.87 7.05 12.77
C GLY A 173 3.47 8.27 13.48
N ASP A 174 4.53 8.84 12.91
CA ASP A 174 5.19 10.07 13.39
C ASP A 174 4.40 11.35 13.12
N GLY A 175 3.42 11.31 12.22
CA GLY A 175 2.63 12.48 11.85
C GLY A 175 3.39 13.56 11.08
N ILE A 176 4.66 13.33 10.69
CA ILE A 176 5.49 14.32 9.99
C ILE A 176 5.18 14.29 8.49
N PRO A 177 4.65 15.38 7.91
CA PRO A 177 4.39 15.46 6.48
C PRO A 177 5.69 15.64 5.68
N VAL A 178 5.73 15.11 4.45
CA VAL A 178 6.91 15.24 3.58
C VAL A 178 7.22 16.70 3.21
N GLU A 179 6.22 17.54 3.15
CA GLU A 179 6.29 18.95 2.84
C GLU A 179 7.23 19.72 3.79
N LEU A 180 7.32 19.28 5.05
CA LEU A 180 8.24 19.86 6.02
C LEU A 180 9.70 19.73 5.58
N PHE A 181 10.11 18.57 5.06
CA PHE A 181 11.48 18.35 4.59
C PHE A 181 11.81 19.20 3.37
N GLN A 182 10.80 19.53 2.56
CA GLN A 182 11.00 20.42 1.41
C GLN A 182 11.16 21.89 1.82
N ILE A 183 10.49 22.31 2.90
CA ILE A 183 10.67 23.66 3.48
C ILE A 183 12.08 23.80 4.06
N LEU A 184 12.56 22.78 4.77
CA LEU A 184 13.88 22.75 5.41
C LEU A 184 15.05 22.54 4.43
N LYS A 185 14.78 22.11 3.18
CA LYS A 185 15.75 21.94 2.09
C LYS A 185 17.08 21.30 2.53
N ASP A 186 18.20 22.03 2.38
CA ASP A 186 19.55 21.50 2.62
C ASP A 186 19.81 21.17 4.10
N ASP A 187 19.12 21.82 5.04
CA ASP A 187 19.25 21.49 6.47
C ASP A 187 18.56 20.15 6.79
N ALA A 188 17.41 19.89 6.17
CA ALA A 188 16.82 18.56 6.24
C ALA A 188 17.78 17.48 5.69
N VAL A 189 18.43 17.74 4.55
CA VAL A 189 19.39 16.81 3.95
C VAL A 189 20.57 16.55 4.88
N LYS A 190 21.14 17.57 5.55
CA LYS A 190 22.26 17.42 6.49
C LYS A 190 21.87 16.50 7.67
N VAL A 191 20.75 16.81 8.33
CA VAL A 191 20.27 16.04 9.49
C VAL A 191 19.95 14.60 9.09
N LEU A 192 19.19 14.42 8.02
CA LEU A 192 18.82 13.12 7.53
C LEU A 192 20.03 12.31 7.07
N HIS A 193 21.06 12.94 6.48
CA HIS A 193 22.29 12.26 6.09
C HIS A 193 23.05 11.76 7.33
N SER A 194 23.22 12.59 8.36
CA SER A 194 23.89 12.20 9.61
C SER A 194 23.23 10.99 10.27
N ILE A 195 21.90 11.01 10.43
CA ILE A 195 21.15 9.89 11.01
C ILE A 195 21.33 8.61 10.16
N ARG A 196 21.32 8.73 8.84
CA ARG A 196 21.46 7.57 7.94
C ARG A 196 22.85 7.00 7.92
N GLN A 197 23.87 7.82 7.97
CA GLN A 197 25.24 7.34 8.14
C GLN A 197 25.41 6.57 9.43
N GLN A 198 24.83 7.07 10.53
CA GLN A 198 24.85 6.35 11.79
C GLN A 198 24.12 5.01 11.67
N THR A 199 22.88 5.00 11.14
CA THR A 199 22.11 3.76 10.92
C THR A 199 22.86 2.79 10.02
N TRP A 200 23.53 3.28 8.97
CA TRP A 200 24.32 2.45 8.05
C TRP A 200 25.53 1.82 8.73
N LYS A 201 26.29 2.61 9.51
CA LYS A 201 27.48 2.14 10.21
C LYS A 201 27.18 1.20 11.39
N THR A 202 26.13 1.53 12.15
CA THR A 202 25.74 0.72 13.32
C THR A 202 24.84 -0.45 12.97
N GLN A 203 24.26 -0.45 11.77
CA GLN A 203 23.21 -1.38 11.33
C GLN A 203 21.97 -1.40 12.26
N GLN A 204 21.81 -0.35 13.07
CA GLN A 204 20.68 -0.21 14.00
C GLN A 204 19.68 0.81 13.46
N TRP A 205 18.46 0.37 13.27
CA TRP A 205 17.36 1.21 12.83
C TRP A 205 16.68 1.88 14.03
N PRO A 206 16.36 3.19 13.93
CA PRO A 206 15.49 3.82 14.93
C PRO A 206 14.16 3.08 15.07
N GLN A 207 13.68 2.86 16.28
CA GLN A 207 12.45 2.09 16.52
C GLN A 207 11.23 2.70 15.82
N ASP A 208 11.15 4.03 15.75
CA ASP A 208 10.06 4.72 15.05
C ASP A 208 10.04 4.44 13.53
N TRP A 209 11.19 4.06 12.93
CA TRP A 209 11.27 3.68 11.52
C TRP A 209 10.79 2.26 11.25
N LYS A 210 10.71 1.43 12.29
CA LYS A 210 10.18 0.06 12.26
C LYS A 210 8.68 0.00 12.53
N ARG A 211 8.03 1.14 12.84
CA ARG A 211 6.61 1.24 13.15
C ARG A 211 5.78 1.63 11.94
N SER A 212 4.66 0.93 11.74
CA SER A 212 3.73 1.17 10.63
C SER A 212 2.29 1.35 11.13
N VAL A 213 1.57 2.27 10.51
CA VAL A 213 0.12 2.38 10.70
C VAL A 213 -0.59 1.77 9.51
N PHE A 214 -1.31 0.69 9.72
CA PHE A 214 -2.06 0.02 8.68
C PHE A 214 -3.41 0.68 8.45
N ILE A 215 -3.69 1.02 7.19
CA ILE A 215 -4.98 1.50 6.72
C ILE A 215 -5.67 0.36 5.98
N ARG A 216 -6.90 0.06 6.37
CA ARG A 216 -7.72 -0.97 5.74
C ARG A 216 -8.33 -0.45 4.45
N VAL A 217 -8.18 -1.18 3.37
CA VAL A 217 -8.81 -0.92 2.09
C VAL A 217 -9.65 -2.13 1.72
N GLN A 218 -10.96 -1.94 1.59
CA GLN A 218 -11.89 -3.01 1.25
C GLN A 218 -11.62 -3.54 -0.16
N LYS A 219 -11.54 -4.86 -0.29
CA LYS A 219 -11.61 -5.59 -1.56
C LYS A 219 -13.06 -5.64 -2.08
N LYS A 220 -13.26 -6.20 -3.26
CA LYS A 220 -14.59 -6.63 -3.70
C LYS A 220 -15.06 -7.75 -2.76
N GLY A 221 -16.29 -7.69 -2.29
CA GLY A 221 -16.88 -8.70 -1.42
C GLY A 221 -17.60 -8.13 -0.20
N ASN A 222 -17.87 -9.00 0.78
CA ASN A 222 -18.57 -8.61 1.99
C ASN A 222 -17.68 -7.72 2.87
N ALA A 223 -18.14 -6.51 3.19
CA ALA A 223 -17.43 -5.54 4.03
C ALA A 223 -17.35 -5.94 5.51
N GLU A 224 -18.13 -6.93 5.94
CA GLU A 224 -18.20 -7.39 7.33
C GLU A 224 -17.06 -8.35 7.69
N GLU A 225 -16.38 -8.91 6.71
CA GLU A 225 -15.29 -9.85 6.92
C GLU A 225 -13.91 -9.16 6.88
N CYS A 226 -13.09 -9.36 7.91
CA CYS A 226 -11.73 -8.83 7.97
C CYS A 226 -10.84 -9.35 6.83
N SER A 227 -11.06 -10.58 6.37
CA SER A 227 -10.35 -11.22 5.25
C SER A 227 -10.50 -10.45 3.92
N ASN A 228 -11.62 -9.75 3.74
CA ASN A 228 -11.93 -8.97 2.55
C ASN A 228 -11.29 -7.57 2.52
N TYR A 229 -10.27 -7.35 3.36
CA TYR A 229 -9.51 -6.11 3.38
C TYR A 229 -8.04 -6.35 3.07
N HIS A 230 -7.44 -5.41 2.34
CA HIS A 230 -6.00 -5.23 2.29
C HIS A 230 -5.56 -4.22 3.34
N THR A 231 -4.38 -4.41 3.87
CA THR A 231 -3.72 -3.43 4.73
C THR A 231 -2.66 -2.68 3.91
N ILE A 232 -2.68 -1.35 3.97
CA ILE A 232 -1.65 -0.50 3.38
C ILE A 232 -0.85 0.12 4.50
N ALA A 233 0.45 -0.12 4.52
CA ALA A 233 1.36 0.41 5.52
C ALA A 233 1.67 1.90 5.28
N LEU A 234 1.40 2.72 6.27
CA LEU A 234 1.90 4.09 6.36
C LEU A 234 3.14 4.09 7.24
N ILE A 235 4.30 4.22 6.61
CA ILE A 235 5.61 4.34 7.27
C ILE A 235 6.07 5.79 7.28
N SER A 236 6.96 6.16 8.21
CA SER A 236 7.49 7.52 8.31
C SER A 236 8.18 7.96 7.02
N HIS A 237 8.08 9.25 6.68
CA HIS A 237 8.79 9.77 5.50
C HIS A 237 10.30 9.73 5.67
N THR A 238 10.80 9.84 6.89
CA THR A 238 12.21 9.64 7.21
C THR A 238 12.68 8.22 6.89
N SER A 239 11.93 7.22 7.30
CA SER A 239 12.20 5.81 6.94
C SER A 239 12.16 5.61 5.42
N LYS A 240 11.16 6.18 4.74
CA LYS A 240 11.04 6.08 3.26
C LYS A 240 12.26 6.55 2.51
N VAL A 241 12.95 7.61 2.97
CA VAL A 241 14.17 8.09 2.31
C VAL A 241 15.29 7.04 2.39
N MET A 242 15.49 6.39 3.53
CA MET A 242 16.48 5.31 3.67
C MET A 242 16.12 4.10 2.82
N ILE A 243 14.86 3.68 2.90
CA ILE A 243 14.31 2.57 2.11
C ILE A 243 14.47 2.84 0.60
N LYS A 244 14.32 4.10 0.16
CA LYS A 244 14.48 4.48 -1.24
C LYS A 244 15.92 4.35 -1.72
N ILE A 245 16.89 4.69 -0.87
CA ILE A 245 18.31 4.51 -1.16
C ILE A 245 18.64 3.00 -1.27
N LEU A 246 18.16 2.20 -0.30
CA LEU A 246 18.33 0.75 -0.34
C LEU A 246 17.69 0.13 -1.58
N GLN A 247 16.48 0.58 -1.95
CA GLN A 247 15.83 0.13 -3.18
C GLN A 247 16.68 0.41 -4.42
N ALA A 248 17.25 1.62 -4.53
CA ALA A 248 18.07 1.99 -5.68
C ALA A 248 19.34 1.13 -5.79
N ARG A 249 19.98 0.85 -4.66
CA ARG A 249 21.15 -0.01 -4.60
C ARG A 249 20.82 -1.48 -4.88
N LEU A 250 19.67 -1.96 -4.43
CA LEU A 250 19.19 -3.33 -4.67
C LEU A 250 18.76 -3.55 -6.12
N HIS A 251 18.26 -2.49 -6.79
CA HIS A 251 17.60 -2.63 -8.11
C HIS A 251 18.50 -3.21 -9.20
N GLN A 252 19.80 -2.92 -9.16
CA GLN A 252 20.77 -3.49 -10.11
C GLN A 252 20.84 -5.03 -10.04
N TYR A 253 20.67 -5.61 -8.86
CA TYR A 253 20.64 -7.06 -8.67
C TYR A 253 19.28 -7.64 -9.07
N VAL A 254 18.20 -6.96 -8.68
CA VAL A 254 16.81 -7.37 -8.99
C VAL A 254 16.59 -7.46 -10.50
N ASP A 255 17.12 -6.51 -11.27
CA ASP A 255 16.95 -6.50 -12.73
C ASP A 255 17.71 -7.66 -13.41
N CYS A 256 18.81 -8.12 -12.82
CA CYS A 256 19.57 -9.29 -13.32
C CYS A 256 18.85 -10.62 -12.99
N GLU A 257 18.21 -10.71 -11.83
CA GLU A 257 17.58 -11.93 -11.34
C GLU A 257 16.18 -12.18 -11.90
N LEU A 258 15.44 -11.12 -12.26
CA LEU A 258 14.07 -11.26 -12.72
C LEU A 258 13.98 -11.54 -14.22
N PRO A 259 13.37 -12.66 -14.64
CA PRO A 259 13.17 -13.00 -16.05
C PRO A 259 12.16 -12.05 -16.72
N ASP A 260 12.14 -12.11 -18.06
CA ASP A 260 11.27 -11.26 -18.88
C ASP A 260 9.78 -11.55 -18.68
N VAL A 261 9.44 -12.74 -18.25
CA VAL A 261 8.06 -13.16 -17.99
C VAL A 261 7.42 -12.44 -16.80
N GLN A 262 8.23 -11.96 -15.82
CA GLN A 262 7.75 -11.13 -14.71
C GLN A 262 7.69 -9.67 -15.15
N ALA A 263 6.48 -9.12 -15.26
CA ALA A 263 6.24 -7.73 -15.63
C ALA A 263 5.81 -6.83 -14.47
N GLY A 264 5.43 -7.43 -13.32
CA GLY A 264 4.96 -6.68 -12.16
C GLY A 264 6.03 -5.76 -11.58
N PHE A 265 5.66 -4.51 -11.32
CA PHE A 265 6.51 -3.49 -10.70
C PHE A 265 7.83 -3.16 -11.45
N ARG A 266 7.97 -3.56 -12.72
CA ARG A 266 9.12 -3.25 -13.56
C ARG A 266 8.86 -2.03 -14.43
N LYS A 267 9.88 -1.18 -14.58
CA LYS A 267 9.81 0.04 -15.39
C LYS A 267 9.55 -0.31 -16.87
N GLY A 268 8.60 0.38 -17.49
CA GLY A 268 8.25 0.16 -18.91
C GLY A 268 7.40 -1.08 -19.18
N ARG A 269 7.08 -1.87 -18.16
CA ARG A 269 6.20 -3.06 -18.27
C ARG A 269 4.89 -2.82 -17.53
N GLY A 270 3.80 -3.31 -18.08
CA GLY A 270 2.47 -3.11 -17.50
C GLY A 270 1.51 -4.24 -17.86
N THR A 271 0.36 -4.27 -17.19
CA THR A 271 -0.69 -5.26 -17.44
C THR A 271 -1.13 -5.29 -18.92
N ARG A 272 -1.12 -4.14 -19.61
CA ARG A 272 -1.45 -4.08 -21.05
C ARG A 272 -0.51 -4.92 -21.90
N ASN A 273 0.78 -4.95 -21.54
CA ASN A 273 1.77 -5.74 -22.27
C ASN A 273 1.50 -7.23 -22.08
N GLN A 274 1.19 -7.67 -20.86
CA GLN A 274 0.84 -9.07 -20.58
C GLN A 274 -0.47 -9.47 -21.27
N ILE A 275 -1.48 -8.62 -21.28
CA ILE A 275 -2.73 -8.86 -22.00
C ILE A 275 -2.45 -9.00 -23.51
N ALA A 276 -1.62 -8.12 -24.09
CA ALA A 276 -1.25 -8.21 -25.50
C ALA A 276 -0.51 -9.52 -25.82
N ASN A 277 0.40 -9.96 -24.94
CA ASN A 277 1.10 -11.24 -25.08
C ASN A 277 0.11 -12.42 -25.07
N ILE A 278 -0.86 -12.42 -24.16
CA ILE A 278 -1.90 -13.47 -24.06
C ILE A 278 -2.76 -13.46 -25.34
N CYS A 279 -3.25 -12.30 -25.77
CA CYS A 279 -4.04 -12.18 -26.97
C CYS A 279 -3.28 -12.71 -28.21
N TRP A 280 -2.00 -12.32 -28.32
CA TRP A 280 -1.16 -12.79 -29.41
C TRP A 280 -0.95 -14.31 -29.39
N VAL A 281 -0.74 -14.92 -28.21
CA VAL A 281 -0.64 -16.36 -28.02
C VAL A 281 -1.94 -17.06 -28.48
N ILE A 282 -3.10 -16.53 -28.08
CA ILE A 282 -4.42 -17.08 -28.46
C ILE A 282 -4.65 -16.97 -29.98
N GLU A 283 -4.32 -15.84 -30.58
CA GLU A 283 -4.47 -15.63 -32.04
C GLU A 283 -3.59 -16.59 -32.80
N ASN A 284 -2.34 -16.75 -32.40
CA ASN A 284 -1.39 -17.69 -33.02
C ASN A 284 -1.87 -19.15 -32.90
N ALA A 285 -2.36 -19.55 -31.75
CA ALA A 285 -2.92 -20.88 -31.55
C ALA A 285 -4.14 -21.15 -32.47
N ARG A 286 -5.00 -20.16 -32.63
CA ARG A 286 -6.15 -20.26 -33.53
C ARG A 286 -5.73 -20.38 -34.99
N GLU A 287 -4.72 -19.63 -35.41
CA GLU A 287 -4.17 -19.69 -36.79
C GLU A 287 -3.60 -21.08 -37.10
N PHE A 288 -2.87 -21.67 -36.15
CA PHE A 288 -2.27 -23.00 -36.31
C PHE A 288 -3.15 -24.16 -35.83
N GLN A 289 -4.40 -23.89 -35.47
CA GLN A 289 -5.38 -24.87 -34.94
C GLN A 289 -4.83 -25.73 -33.79
N LYS A 290 -4.04 -25.08 -32.89
CA LYS A 290 -3.47 -25.73 -31.72
C LYS A 290 -4.33 -25.50 -30.49
N ASN A 291 -4.47 -26.54 -29.66
CA ASN A 291 -5.06 -26.39 -28.34
C ASN A 291 -4.06 -25.75 -27.39
N ILE A 292 -4.53 -24.78 -26.61
CA ILE A 292 -3.75 -24.18 -25.51
C ILE A 292 -4.55 -24.26 -24.23
N TYR A 293 -3.87 -24.67 -23.17
CA TYR A 293 -4.41 -24.75 -21.83
C TYR A 293 -3.80 -23.66 -20.97
N PHE A 294 -4.65 -22.94 -20.22
CA PHE A 294 -4.24 -21.90 -19.29
C PHE A 294 -4.62 -22.28 -17.87
N CYS A 295 -3.70 -22.04 -16.92
CA CYS A 295 -3.97 -22.12 -15.50
C CYS A 295 -3.65 -20.77 -14.85
N PHE A 296 -4.62 -20.19 -14.13
CA PHE A 296 -4.46 -18.93 -13.41
C PHE A 296 -4.29 -19.22 -11.93
N ILE A 297 -3.21 -18.70 -11.35
CA ILE A 297 -2.90 -18.83 -9.92
C ILE A 297 -3.16 -17.49 -9.27
N ASP A 298 -4.11 -17.46 -8.32
CA ASP A 298 -4.43 -16.28 -7.49
C ASP A 298 -3.99 -16.59 -6.05
N TYR A 299 -2.92 -15.93 -5.60
CA TYR A 299 -2.37 -16.12 -4.26
C TYR A 299 -3.21 -15.37 -3.22
N ALA A 300 -3.68 -16.08 -2.20
CA ALA A 300 -4.34 -15.45 -1.06
C ALA A 300 -3.33 -14.64 -0.24
N LYS A 301 -3.44 -13.30 -0.27
CA LYS A 301 -2.60 -12.40 0.54
C LYS A 301 -1.09 -12.60 0.36
N ALA A 302 -0.64 -12.80 -0.88
CA ALA A 302 0.74 -13.13 -1.25
C ALA A 302 1.80 -12.28 -0.52
N PHE A 303 1.63 -10.95 -0.49
CA PHE A 303 2.54 -10.04 0.19
C PHE A 303 2.58 -10.22 1.70
N ASP A 304 1.44 -10.55 2.31
CA ASP A 304 1.32 -10.69 3.77
C ASP A 304 1.86 -12.05 4.27
N CYS A 305 2.07 -13.02 3.37
CA CYS A 305 2.50 -14.37 3.69
C CYS A 305 3.99 -14.66 3.48
N ALA A 306 4.77 -13.72 2.91
CA ALA A 306 6.19 -13.93 2.66
C ALA A 306 6.94 -14.19 3.98
N ASP A 307 7.57 -15.36 4.10
CA ASP A 307 8.38 -15.73 5.26
C ASP A 307 9.70 -14.97 5.26
N HIS A 308 10.03 -14.28 6.36
CA HIS A 308 11.21 -13.43 6.44
C HIS A 308 12.51 -14.25 6.34
N ASN A 309 12.58 -15.41 6.99
CA ASN A 309 13.81 -16.19 7.02
C ASN A 309 14.09 -16.84 5.66
N LYS A 310 13.04 -17.37 5.03
CA LYS A 310 13.15 -17.83 3.65
C LYS A 310 13.56 -16.69 2.71
N LEU A 311 12.99 -15.49 2.91
CA LEU A 311 13.36 -14.31 2.12
C LEU A 311 14.86 -13.98 2.21
N TRP A 312 15.43 -13.97 3.42
CA TRP A 312 16.86 -13.68 3.60
C TRP A 312 17.75 -14.73 2.96
N LYS A 313 17.39 -16.00 3.08
CA LYS A 313 18.09 -17.11 2.43
C LYS A 313 18.02 -17.00 0.90
N ILE A 314 16.85 -16.67 0.37
CA ILE A 314 16.65 -16.44 -1.07
C ILE A 314 17.55 -15.31 -1.59
N LEU A 315 17.64 -14.17 -0.88
CA LEU A 315 18.50 -13.06 -1.28
C LEU A 315 19.98 -13.46 -1.30
N GLU A 316 20.41 -14.27 -0.32
CA GLU A 316 21.78 -14.80 -0.26
C GLU A 316 22.06 -15.77 -1.42
N GLU A 317 21.17 -16.73 -1.68
CA GLU A 317 21.28 -17.70 -2.78
C GLU A 317 21.27 -17.02 -4.17
N MET A 318 20.54 -15.91 -4.30
CA MET A 318 20.57 -15.07 -5.51
C MET A 318 21.78 -14.14 -5.61
N GLY A 319 22.78 -14.26 -4.71
CA GLY A 319 24.00 -13.48 -4.76
C GLY A 319 23.84 -12.01 -4.39
N ILE A 320 22.77 -11.64 -3.69
CA ILE A 320 22.60 -10.27 -3.18
C ILE A 320 23.57 -10.05 -2.02
N PRO A 321 24.45 -9.04 -2.10
CA PRO A 321 25.49 -8.85 -1.11
C PRO A 321 24.96 -8.61 0.31
N ASP A 322 25.70 -9.13 1.30
CA ASP A 322 25.30 -9.05 2.72
C ASP A 322 25.17 -7.61 3.23
N HIS A 323 25.97 -6.68 2.71
CA HIS A 323 25.88 -5.25 3.05
C HIS A 323 24.54 -4.61 2.65
N LEU A 324 23.77 -5.21 1.71
CA LEU A 324 22.40 -4.83 1.37
C LEU A 324 21.36 -5.67 2.12
N THR A 325 21.61 -6.97 2.26
CA THR A 325 20.67 -7.90 2.92
C THR A 325 20.55 -7.64 4.42
N ARG A 326 21.68 -7.39 5.10
CA ARG A 326 21.71 -7.15 6.55
C ARG A 326 20.89 -5.92 6.99
N PRO A 327 21.01 -4.72 6.39
CA PRO A 327 20.15 -3.59 6.74
C PRO A 327 18.67 -3.92 6.55
N LEU A 328 18.31 -4.68 5.51
CA LEU A 328 16.94 -5.12 5.28
C LEU A 328 16.46 -6.05 6.39
N ARG A 329 17.25 -7.08 6.72
CA ARG A 329 16.96 -8.00 7.83
C ARG A 329 16.75 -7.24 9.15
N ASN A 330 17.63 -6.29 9.48
CA ASN A 330 17.53 -5.47 10.68
C ASN A 330 16.33 -4.50 10.65
N LEU A 331 15.88 -4.05 9.48
CA LEU A 331 14.65 -3.27 9.34
C LEU A 331 13.41 -4.11 9.66
N TYR A 332 13.38 -5.36 9.18
CA TYR A 332 12.25 -6.27 9.39
C TYR A 332 12.24 -6.87 10.80
N ALA A 333 13.40 -7.05 11.42
CA ALA A 333 13.51 -7.55 12.78
C ALA A 333 12.88 -6.57 13.78
N GLY A 334 11.89 -7.05 14.54
CA GLY A 334 11.19 -6.26 15.56
C GLY A 334 10.29 -5.15 15.00
N GLN A 335 9.78 -5.31 13.79
CA GLN A 335 8.75 -4.41 13.24
C GLN A 335 7.45 -4.51 14.04
N GLN A 336 6.79 -3.37 14.19
CA GLN A 336 5.51 -3.24 14.85
C GLN A 336 4.50 -2.54 13.96
N ALA A 337 3.24 -2.93 14.05
CA ALA A 337 2.15 -2.24 13.40
C ALA A 337 0.98 -1.98 14.35
N THR A 338 0.17 -1.01 13.98
CA THR A 338 -1.18 -0.79 14.51
C THR A 338 -2.15 -0.62 13.37
N VAL A 339 -3.40 -0.99 13.53
CA VAL A 339 -4.44 -0.80 12.50
C VAL A 339 -5.32 0.38 12.88
N ARG A 340 -5.51 1.28 11.92
CA ARG A 340 -6.45 2.39 12.06
C ARG A 340 -7.85 1.92 11.66
N THR A 341 -8.75 1.87 12.64
CA THR A 341 -10.16 1.55 12.46
C THR A 341 -11.01 2.83 12.37
N GLY A 342 -12.31 2.71 12.10
CA GLY A 342 -13.27 3.82 12.18
C GLY A 342 -13.48 4.33 13.63
N HIS A 343 -13.12 3.50 14.62
CA HIS A 343 -13.31 3.72 16.05
C HIS A 343 -11.98 4.05 16.78
N GLY A 344 -10.88 4.27 16.06
CA GLY A 344 -9.55 4.54 16.59
C GLY A 344 -8.51 3.55 16.11
N THR A 345 -7.35 3.52 16.76
CA THR A 345 -6.27 2.57 16.50
C THR A 345 -6.35 1.42 17.49
N ILE A 346 -5.91 0.21 17.06
CA ILE A 346 -5.68 -0.93 17.95
C ILE A 346 -4.32 -0.80 18.64
N ASP A 347 -4.01 -1.69 19.55
CA ASP A 347 -2.69 -1.75 20.17
C ASP A 347 -1.60 -2.15 19.17
N TRP A 348 -0.33 -1.86 19.52
CA TRP A 348 0.82 -2.22 18.69
C TRP A 348 1.08 -3.72 18.80
N PHE A 349 1.20 -4.38 17.65
CA PHE A 349 1.54 -5.81 17.58
C PHE A 349 2.83 -6.03 16.77
N GLN A 350 3.49 -7.16 17.02
CA GLN A 350 4.71 -7.55 16.32
C GLN A 350 4.39 -8.17 14.97
N ILE A 351 5.27 -7.89 13.99
CA ILE A 351 5.18 -8.44 12.65
C ILE A 351 6.28 -9.48 12.49
N GLY A 352 5.89 -10.72 12.23
CA GLY A 352 6.81 -11.85 12.09
C GLY A 352 6.97 -12.34 10.65
N LYS A 353 6.07 -11.96 9.74
CA LYS A 353 6.11 -12.35 8.31
C LYS A 353 5.45 -11.28 7.44
N GLY A 354 5.63 -11.41 6.14
CA GLY A 354 5.04 -10.53 5.13
C GLY A 354 5.92 -9.37 4.73
N VAL A 355 5.76 -8.94 3.47
CA VAL A 355 6.33 -7.70 2.93
C VAL A 355 5.18 -6.71 2.76
N HIS A 356 5.23 -5.59 3.48
CA HIS A 356 4.05 -4.74 3.63
C HIS A 356 3.64 -4.02 2.36
N GLN A 357 2.38 -4.12 1.97
CA GLN A 357 1.82 -3.31 0.90
C GLN A 357 1.94 -1.81 1.24
N GLY A 358 2.49 -1.03 0.31
CA GLY A 358 2.77 0.40 0.51
C GLY A 358 4.19 0.72 0.94
N CYS A 359 5.01 -0.25 1.30
CA CYS A 359 6.45 -0.09 1.42
C CYS A 359 7.11 -0.09 0.04
N ILE A 360 8.13 0.75 -0.13
CA ILE A 360 8.84 0.93 -1.41
C ILE A 360 9.62 -0.33 -1.82
N LEU A 361 10.13 -1.10 -0.84
CA LEU A 361 10.91 -2.32 -1.06
C LEU A 361 10.06 -3.55 -1.36
N SER A 362 8.83 -3.59 -0.84
CA SER A 362 7.99 -4.79 -0.91
C SER A 362 7.82 -5.37 -2.32
N PRO A 363 7.63 -4.55 -3.37
CA PRO A 363 7.56 -5.07 -4.73
C PRO A 363 8.81 -5.80 -5.20
N CYS A 364 10.00 -5.29 -4.89
CA CYS A 364 11.27 -5.93 -5.25
C CYS A 364 11.46 -7.24 -4.49
N LEU A 365 11.27 -7.21 -3.18
CA LEU A 365 11.45 -8.38 -2.32
C LEU A 365 10.46 -9.48 -2.66
N PHE A 366 9.20 -9.12 -2.90
CA PHE A 366 8.19 -10.08 -3.32
C PHE A 366 8.52 -10.72 -4.68
N ASN A 367 8.94 -9.93 -5.66
CA ASN A 367 9.31 -10.46 -6.97
C ASN A 367 10.48 -11.45 -6.88
N LEU A 368 11.49 -11.19 -6.07
CA LEU A 368 12.61 -12.12 -5.85
C LEU A 368 12.14 -13.40 -5.14
N TYR A 369 11.30 -13.24 -4.13
CA TYR A 369 10.70 -14.36 -3.40
C TYR A 369 9.86 -15.26 -4.32
N ALA A 370 8.97 -14.66 -5.13
CA ALA A 370 8.14 -15.39 -6.09
C ALA A 370 8.98 -16.04 -7.20
N GLU A 371 10.03 -15.37 -7.68
CA GLU A 371 10.95 -15.91 -8.68
C GLU A 371 11.67 -17.17 -8.18
N TYR A 372 12.16 -17.13 -6.94
CA TYR A 372 12.80 -18.29 -6.33
C TYR A 372 11.85 -19.49 -6.23
N ILE A 373 10.61 -19.27 -5.81
CA ILE A 373 9.59 -20.33 -5.77
C ILE A 373 9.38 -20.93 -7.15
N MET A 374 9.26 -20.09 -8.18
CA MET A 374 9.03 -20.55 -9.55
C MET A 374 10.23 -21.34 -10.12
N ARG A 375 11.47 -20.93 -9.80
CA ARG A 375 12.68 -21.69 -10.18
C ARG A 375 12.70 -23.06 -9.50
N ASN A 376 12.41 -23.12 -8.20
CA ASN A 376 12.39 -24.39 -7.45
C ASN A 376 11.22 -25.30 -7.86
N ALA A 377 10.15 -24.75 -8.42
CA ALA A 377 9.06 -25.54 -9.01
C ALA A 377 9.45 -26.14 -10.39
N GLY A 378 10.69 -25.96 -10.86
CA GLY A 378 11.16 -26.49 -12.14
C GLY A 378 10.50 -25.89 -13.37
N MET A 379 9.85 -24.73 -13.20
CA MET A 379 9.11 -24.09 -14.29
C MET A 379 10.01 -23.60 -15.43
N ASP A 380 11.28 -23.27 -15.14
CA ASP A 380 12.22 -22.80 -16.15
C ASP A 380 12.77 -24.00 -16.98
N GLU A 381 12.81 -25.21 -16.40
CA GLU A 381 13.29 -26.44 -17.04
C GLU A 381 12.15 -27.21 -17.73
N ALA A 382 10.90 -26.89 -17.43
CA ALA A 382 9.76 -27.58 -17.99
C ALA A 382 9.71 -27.42 -19.52
N GLN A 383 9.80 -28.53 -20.25
CA GLN A 383 9.61 -28.53 -21.71
C GLN A 383 8.13 -28.26 -22.09
N ALA A 384 7.23 -28.36 -21.12
CA ALA A 384 5.83 -28.00 -21.27
C ALA A 384 5.70 -26.49 -21.42
N GLY A 385 5.16 -26.05 -22.55
CA GLY A 385 4.97 -24.64 -22.85
C GLY A 385 4.54 -24.44 -24.30
N ILE A 386 4.44 -23.20 -24.72
CA ILE A 386 4.09 -22.84 -26.10
C ILE A 386 5.38 -22.42 -26.79
N LYS A 387 5.71 -23.08 -27.87
CA LYS A 387 6.90 -22.74 -28.68
C LYS A 387 6.61 -21.60 -29.63
N ILE A 388 7.23 -20.45 -29.38
CA ILE A 388 7.10 -19.24 -30.19
C ILE A 388 8.48 -18.76 -30.63
N ALA A 389 8.71 -18.69 -31.94
CA ALA A 389 9.99 -18.29 -32.53
C ALA A 389 11.21 -19.01 -31.89
N GLY A 390 11.08 -20.30 -31.61
CA GLY A 390 12.13 -21.15 -31.01
C GLY A 390 12.30 -20.96 -29.49
N ARG A 391 11.51 -20.11 -28.83
CA ARG A 391 11.49 -19.94 -27.38
C ARG A 391 10.30 -20.68 -26.80
N ASN A 392 10.52 -21.34 -25.66
CA ASN A 392 9.46 -21.96 -24.90
C ASN A 392 8.89 -20.95 -23.89
N ILE A 393 7.60 -20.64 -23.98
CA ILE A 393 6.89 -19.74 -23.06
C ILE A 393 5.86 -20.59 -22.33
N ASN A 394 6.08 -20.83 -21.04
CA ASN A 394 5.23 -21.65 -20.20
C ASN A 394 4.51 -20.86 -19.10
N ASN A 395 4.93 -19.61 -18.85
CA ASN A 395 4.29 -18.75 -17.85
C ASN A 395 4.37 -17.26 -18.22
N LEU A 396 3.44 -16.47 -17.69
CA LEU A 396 3.47 -15.00 -17.66
C LEU A 396 3.05 -14.55 -16.28
N ARG A 397 3.79 -13.57 -15.72
CA ARG A 397 3.58 -13.10 -14.35
C ARG A 397 3.45 -11.58 -14.28
N TYR A 398 2.57 -11.12 -13.40
CA TYR A 398 2.43 -9.72 -13.04
C TYR A 398 2.30 -9.59 -11.52
N ALA A 399 3.42 -9.46 -10.84
CA ALA A 399 3.55 -9.56 -9.38
C ALA A 399 3.09 -10.93 -8.88
N ASP A 400 2.01 -10.97 -8.09
CA ASP A 400 1.35 -12.16 -7.59
C ASP A 400 0.44 -12.84 -8.61
N ASP A 401 -0.09 -12.12 -9.58
CA ASP A 401 -0.89 -12.73 -10.65
C ASP A 401 0.01 -13.60 -11.55
N THR A 402 -0.19 -14.91 -11.54
CA THR A 402 0.58 -15.88 -12.31
C THR A 402 -0.33 -16.66 -13.24
N MET A 403 0.06 -16.76 -14.49
CA MET A 403 -0.61 -17.59 -15.49
C MET A 403 0.38 -18.59 -16.06
N LEU A 404 0.02 -19.86 -16.04
CA LEU A 404 0.75 -20.94 -16.68
C LEU A 404 0.05 -21.32 -17.99
N MET A 405 0.84 -21.76 -18.99
CA MET A 405 0.32 -22.13 -20.30
C MET A 405 1.08 -23.32 -20.90
N THR A 406 0.37 -24.16 -21.65
CA THR A 406 0.92 -25.31 -22.37
C THR A 406 0.08 -25.70 -23.57
N GLU A 407 0.67 -26.44 -24.52
CA GLU A 407 -0.01 -27.10 -25.64
C GLU A 407 -0.55 -28.49 -25.27
N SER A 408 -0.19 -29.07 -24.13
CA SER A 408 -0.62 -30.42 -23.68
C SER A 408 -1.47 -30.37 -22.42
N GLU A 409 -2.28 -31.43 -22.17
CA GLU A 409 -3.08 -31.56 -20.95
C GLU A 409 -2.22 -31.85 -19.70
N GLU A 410 -0.92 -32.00 -19.83
CA GLU A 410 0.03 -32.34 -18.76
C GLU A 410 0.20 -31.24 -17.68
N LEU A 411 -0.44 -30.08 -17.83
CA LEU A 411 -0.51 -29.06 -16.76
C LEU A 411 -0.96 -29.66 -15.41
N LYS A 412 -1.77 -30.71 -15.42
CA LYS A 412 -2.20 -31.41 -14.20
C LYS A 412 -1.03 -32.08 -13.47
N SER A 413 -0.02 -32.58 -14.17
CA SER A 413 1.14 -33.24 -13.56
C SER A 413 2.07 -32.24 -12.89
N LEU A 414 2.21 -31.02 -13.43
CA LEU A 414 3.01 -29.93 -12.84
C LEU A 414 2.47 -29.43 -11.50
N PHE A 415 1.17 -29.67 -11.20
CA PHE A 415 0.53 -29.24 -9.96
C PHE A 415 0.34 -30.35 -8.92
N ASN A 416 0.52 -31.62 -9.29
CA ASN A 416 0.32 -32.76 -8.38
C ASN A 416 1.52 -33.00 -7.45
N ASP A 417 2.70 -32.47 -7.78
CA ASP A 417 3.83 -32.47 -6.85
C ASP A 417 3.65 -31.30 -5.88
N ASN A 418 3.41 -31.63 -4.60
CA ASN A 418 3.13 -30.76 -3.45
C ASN A 418 4.20 -29.68 -3.16
N THR A 419 4.86 -29.13 -4.18
CA THR A 419 6.02 -28.24 -4.05
C THR A 419 5.66 -26.74 -4.11
N ILE A 420 4.38 -26.40 -4.35
CA ILE A 420 3.92 -25.01 -4.54
C ILE A 420 3.01 -24.52 -3.39
N VAL A 421 3.13 -25.08 -2.21
CA VAL A 421 2.41 -24.56 -1.01
C VAL A 421 3.38 -24.01 0.00
#